data_8881ee483b3571c322e0dd4b50d06b9b
#
_entry.id   8881ee483b3571c322e0dd4b50d06b9b
#
_cell.length_a   1.000
_cell.length_b   1.000
_cell.length_c   1.000
_cell.angle_alpha   90.00
_cell.angle_beta   90.00
_cell.angle_gamma   90.00
#
_symmetry.space_group_name_H-M   'P 1'
#
loop_
_entity.id
_entity.type
_entity.pdbx_description
1 polymer ?
#
loop_
_entity_poly.entity_id
_entity_poly.type
_entity_poly.pdbx_seq_one_letter_code
_entity_poly.pdbx_strand_id
1 'polypeptide(L)'
;LVTQPDGMSCMVTEKSTGERQRICLQTPGRHNLSNGLAAIAAARACGLGLREATMALMNFVGIRRRLEVVGTAKDITVIDDFGHNPDKIAATLATLHQFPGRLLVMWQPHGYGPIRQMKDQFIEMFARDLAAKDVLLMPEPAYFGGTVDRSLGSNVIAEGVTAAGKTAAAL
;
A
#
# COMPACT_ATOMS: atom_id res chain seq x y z
N LEU A 1 15.47 8.83 -8.84
CA LEU A 1 14.58 8.32 -7.81
C LEU A 1 15.42 7.62 -6.75
N VAL A 2 15.30 8.03 -5.51
CA VAL A 2 15.88 7.35 -4.34
C VAL A 2 14.73 6.95 -3.44
N THR A 3 14.69 5.66 -3.06
CA THR A 3 13.68 5.09 -2.17
C THR A 3 14.33 4.70 -0.86
N GLN A 4 13.72 5.08 0.26
CA GLN A 4 14.13 4.73 1.63
C GLN A 4 12.92 4.19 2.38
N PRO A 5 13.10 3.43 3.48
CA PRO A 5 11.98 2.89 4.27
C PRO A 5 11.02 3.97 4.77
N ASP A 6 11.53 5.14 5.02
CA ASP A 6 10.83 6.30 5.58
C ASP A 6 10.49 7.38 4.54
N GLY A 7 10.76 7.13 3.25
CA GLY A 7 10.41 8.13 2.25
C GLY A 7 10.98 7.92 0.85
N MET A 8 10.78 8.91 0.00
CA MET A 8 11.26 8.93 -1.38
C MET A 8 11.74 10.32 -1.77
N SER A 9 12.71 10.39 -2.67
CA SER A 9 13.09 11.66 -3.29
C SER A 9 13.32 11.52 -4.81
N CYS A 10 12.97 12.58 -5.54
CA CYS A 10 13.28 12.68 -6.97
C CYS A 10 13.39 14.15 -7.41
N MET A 11 13.87 14.35 -8.63
CA MET A 11 13.78 15.64 -9.32
C MET A 11 12.47 15.73 -10.10
N VAL A 12 11.78 16.83 -9.94
CA VAL A 12 10.61 17.22 -10.74
C VAL A 12 11.03 18.33 -11.69
N THR A 13 10.59 18.25 -12.93
CA THR A 13 10.80 19.27 -13.95
C THR A 13 9.45 19.72 -14.48
N GLU A 14 9.16 21.00 -14.38
CA GLU A 14 8.00 21.60 -15.02
C GLU A 14 8.31 21.82 -16.50
N LYS A 15 7.59 21.13 -17.39
CA LYS A 15 7.92 21.14 -18.83
C LYS A 15 7.72 22.49 -19.49
N SER A 16 6.75 23.29 -19.00
CA SER A 16 6.40 24.60 -19.57
C SER A 16 7.45 25.66 -19.30
N THR A 17 8.12 25.62 -18.15
CA THR A 17 9.09 26.63 -17.69
C THR A 17 10.52 26.13 -17.71
N GLY A 18 10.74 24.81 -17.72
CA GLY A 18 12.04 24.18 -17.52
C GLY A 18 12.51 24.20 -16.06
N GLU A 19 11.73 24.77 -15.13
CA GLU A 19 12.08 24.82 -13.72
C GLU A 19 12.22 23.41 -13.12
N ARG A 20 13.25 23.24 -12.29
CA ARG A 20 13.55 21.95 -11.65
C ARG A 20 13.63 22.10 -10.16
N GLN A 21 12.90 21.26 -9.43
CA GLN A 21 12.92 21.20 -7.97
C GLN A 21 13.08 19.77 -7.48
N ARG A 22 13.80 19.58 -6.40
CA ARG A 22 13.86 18.30 -5.69
C ARG A 22 12.64 18.19 -4.78
N ILE A 23 11.95 17.05 -4.82
CA ILE A 23 10.94 16.68 -3.83
C ILE A 23 11.49 15.59 -2.92
N CYS A 24 11.11 15.67 -1.65
CA CYS A 24 11.33 14.62 -0.66
C CYS A 24 9.98 14.34 0.01
N LEU A 25 9.52 13.10 -0.08
CA LEU A 25 8.32 12.64 0.59
C LEU A 25 8.73 11.82 1.81
N GLN A 26 8.03 12.00 2.91
CA GLN A 26 8.21 11.19 4.13
C GLN A 26 7.44 9.86 4.08
N THR A 27 6.88 9.52 2.92
CA THR A 27 6.13 8.28 2.70
C THR A 27 6.76 7.49 1.55
N PRO A 28 7.02 6.18 1.70
CA PRO A 28 7.57 5.35 0.63
C PRO A 28 6.51 5.02 -0.42
N GLY A 29 6.95 4.48 -1.56
CA GLY A 29 6.08 3.94 -2.60
C GLY A 29 5.86 4.87 -3.79
N ARG A 30 6.02 4.30 -5.00
CA ARG A 30 5.87 5.05 -6.26
C ARG A 30 4.49 5.69 -6.43
N HIS A 31 3.44 5.05 -5.88
CA HIS A 31 2.09 5.61 -5.89
C HIS A 31 2.00 6.90 -5.06
N ASN A 32 2.73 7.00 -3.93
CA ASN A 32 2.81 8.23 -3.13
C ASN A 32 3.56 9.34 -3.88
N LEU A 33 4.58 8.98 -4.66
CA LEU A 33 5.22 9.94 -5.57
C LEU A 33 4.24 10.47 -6.62
N SER A 34 3.44 9.59 -7.25
CA SER A 34 2.40 9.98 -8.20
C SER A 34 1.36 10.92 -7.57
N ASN A 35 0.92 10.62 -6.34
CA ASN A 35 0.02 11.47 -5.58
C ASN A 35 0.65 12.84 -5.27
N GLY A 36 1.92 12.86 -4.89
CA GLY A 36 2.68 14.09 -4.65
C GLY A 36 2.81 14.96 -5.90
N LEU A 37 3.06 14.34 -7.06
CA LEU A 37 3.09 15.06 -8.35
C LEU A 37 1.73 15.65 -8.70
N ALA A 38 0.64 14.92 -8.46
CA ALA A 38 -0.72 15.42 -8.66
C ALA A 38 -1.03 16.61 -7.73
N ALA A 39 -0.60 16.53 -6.45
CA ALA A 39 -0.76 17.64 -5.50
C ALA A 39 0.03 18.88 -5.94
N ILE A 40 1.27 18.71 -6.41
CA ILE A 40 2.07 19.82 -6.97
C ILE A 40 1.36 20.41 -8.18
N ALA A 41 0.87 19.59 -9.11
CA ALA A 41 0.16 20.08 -10.29
C ALA A 41 -1.10 20.89 -9.93
N ALA A 42 -1.87 20.42 -8.94
CA ALA A 42 -3.04 21.15 -8.43
C ALA A 42 -2.64 22.49 -7.79
N ALA A 43 -1.59 22.51 -6.95
CA ALA A 43 -1.09 23.72 -6.34
C ALA A 43 -0.60 24.73 -7.39
N ARG A 44 0.09 24.26 -8.44
CA ARG A 44 0.50 25.08 -9.59
C ARG A 44 -0.70 25.69 -10.32
N ALA A 45 -1.76 24.90 -10.53
CA ALA A 45 -3.01 25.41 -11.14
C ALA A 45 -3.69 26.48 -10.28
N CYS A 46 -3.49 26.46 -8.96
CA CYS A 46 -3.94 27.49 -8.03
C CYS A 46 -2.99 28.69 -7.92
N GLY A 47 -1.91 28.75 -8.71
CA GLY A 47 -1.00 29.89 -8.77
C GLY A 47 0.22 29.84 -7.86
N LEU A 48 0.42 28.75 -7.08
CA LEU A 48 1.63 28.59 -6.25
C LEU A 48 2.87 28.36 -7.13
N GLY A 49 4.05 28.84 -6.67
CA GLY A 49 5.32 28.55 -7.31
C GLY A 49 5.72 27.07 -7.20
N LEU A 50 6.47 26.52 -8.18
CA LEU A 50 6.92 25.12 -8.12
C LEU A 50 7.73 24.86 -6.84
N ARG A 51 8.66 25.76 -6.50
CA ARG A 51 9.46 25.68 -5.27
C ARG A 51 8.58 25.66 -4.02
N GLU A 52 7.60 26.54 -3.94
CA GLU A 52 6.69 26.62 -2.79
C GLU A 52 5.88 25.33 -2.62
N ALA A 53 5.29 24.84 -3.72
CA ALA A 53 4.52 23.59 -3.71
C ALA A 53 5.37 22.38 -3.29
N THR A 54 6.62 22.28 -3.78
CA THR A 54 7.51 21.19 -3.41
C THR A 54 7.98 21.28 -1.97
N MET A 55 8.27 22.47 -1.45
CA MET A 55 8.64 22.68 -0.04
C MET A 55 7.48 22.36 0.91
N ALA A 56 6.26 22.76 0.57
CA ALA A 56 5.07 22.42 1.37
C ALA A 56 4.88 20.89 1.47
N LEU A 57 5.12 20.18 0.36
CA LEU A 57 4.97 18.72 0.32
C LEU A 57 6.01 17.99 1.19
N MET A 58 7.19 18.56 1.40
CA MET A 58 8.22 17.99 2.30
C MET A 58 7.78 17.92 3.77
N ASN A 59 6.84 18.78 4.18
CA ASN A 59 6.29 18.78 5.54
C ASN A 59 5.11 17.80 5.72
N PHE A 60 4.68 17.13 4.64
CA PHE A 60 3.61 16.15 4.71
C PHE A 60 4.11 14.83 5.29
N VAL A 61 3.69 14.53 6.51
CA VAL A 61 4.10 13.33 7.27
C VAL A 61 3.33 12.05 6.93
N GLY A 62 2.46 12.10 5.93
CA GLY A 62 1.61 10.98 5.54
C GLY A 62 0.22 11.02 6.18
N ILE A 63 -0.54 9.97 5.94
CA ILE A 63 -1.89 9.77 6.49
C ILE A 63 -1.86 8.48 7.31
N ARG A 64 -2.51 8.49 8.47
CA ARG A 64 -2.68 7.28 9.29
C ARG A 64 -3.24 6.13 8.46
N ARG A 65 -2.74 4.93 8.70
CA ARG A 65 -3.14 3.71 7.99
C ARG A 65 -2.90 3.78 6.47
N ARG A 66 -1.83 4.46 6.05
CA ARG A 66 -1.36 4.53 4.65
C ARG A 66 0.16 4.35 4.62
N LEU A 67 0.62 3.09 4.61
CA LEU A 67 2.02 2.72 4.81
C LEU A 67 2.61 3.39 6.06
N GLU A 68 1.81 3.50 7.12
CA GLU A 68 2.21 4.10 8.38
C GLU A 68 3.18 3.17 9.13
N VAL A 69 4.37 3.65 9.43
CA VAL A 69 5.29 2.94 10.31
C VAL A 69 4.80 3.12 11.75
N VAL A 70 4.22 2.08 12.31
CA VAL A 70 3.71 2.06 13.70
C VAL A 70 4.86 1.99 14.71
N GLY A 71 5.91 1.25 14.36
CA GLY A 71 7.10 1.14 15.19
C GLY A 71 8.04 0.04 14.71
N THR A 72 9.25 0.04 15.29
CA THR A 72 10.27 -0.98 15.03
C THR A 72 10.82 -1.49 16.36
N ALA A 73 10.85 -2.81 16.53
CA ALA A 73 11.44 -3.47 17.69
C ALA A 73 12.04 -4.82 17.29
N LYS A 74 13.20 -5.17 17.82
CA LYS A 74 13.89 -6.44 17.54
C LYS A 74 14.00 -6.75 16.04
N ASP A 75 14.37 -5.75 15.26
CA ASP A 75 14.49 -5.81 13.78
C ASP A 75 13.18 -6.13 13.04
N ILE A 76 12.03 -5.99 13.72
CA ILE A 76 10.71 -6.10 13.12
C ILE A 76 10.10 -4.71 13.02
N THR A 77 9.76 -4.28 11.82
CA THR A 77 9.02 -3.04 11.57
C THR A 77 7.55 -3.38 11.32
N VAL A 78 6.67 -2.77 12.11
CA VAL A 78 5.21 -2.89 11.97
C VAL A 78 4.70 -1.73 11.13
N ILE A 79 3.97 -2.07 10.06
CA ILE A 79 3.41 -1.09 9.12
C ILE A 79 1.89 -1.31 9.05
N ASP A 80 1.12 -0.24 9.21
CA ASP A 80 -0.33 -0.24 9.05
C ASP A 80 -0.72 0.38 7.70
N ASP A 81 -1.50 -0.37 6.91
CA ASP A 81 -2.05 0.09 5.63
C ASP A 81 -3.51 -0.33 5.48
N PHE A 82 -4.33 0.56 4.92
CA PHE A 82 -5.74 0.31 4.66
C PHE A 82 -6.00 -0.22 3.24
N GLY A 83 -5.14 -1.08 2.73
CA GLY A 83 -5.34 -1.78 1.47
C GLY A 83 -6.54 -2.72 1.55
N HIS A 84 -7.60 -2.46 0.78
CA HIS A 84 -8.86 -3.22 0.82
C HIS A 84 -9.33 -3.73 -0.55
N ASN A 85 -8.58 -3.49 -1.60
CA ASN A 85 -8.79 -4.08 -2.92
C ASN A 85 -7.45 -4.60 -3.49
N PRO A 86 -7.47 -5.49 -4.50
CA PRO A 86 -6.26 -6.11 -5.02
C PRO A 86 -5.18 -5.12 -5.45
N ASP A 87 -5.54 -4.05 -6.18
CA ASP A 87 -4.57 -3.08 -6.69
C ASP A 87 -3.83 -2.33 -5.57
N LYS A 88 -4.56 -1.95 -4.50
CA LYS A 88 -3.96 -1.26 -3.36
C LYS A 88 -3.02 -2.18 -2.58
N ILE A 89 -3.45 -3.42 -2.34
CA ILE A 89 -2.61 -4.42 -1.65
C ILE A 89 -1.37 -4.71 -2.48
N ALA A 90 -1.51 -4.90 -3.79
CA ALA A 90 -0.39 -5.09 -4.70
C ALA A 90 0.62 -3.93 -4.64
N ALA A 91 0.15 -2.68 -4.64
CA ALA A 91 1.01 -1.50 -4.52
C ALA A 91 1.76 -1.45 -3.18
N THR A 92 1.10 -1.85 -2.08
CA THR A 92 1.71 -1.96 -0.76
C THR A 92 2.77 -3.06 -0.74
N LEU A 93 2.47 -4.27 -1.20
CA LEU A 93 3.43 -5.38 -1.28
C LEU A 93 4.64 -5.00 -2.15
N ALA A 94 4.41 -4.43 -3.33
CA ALA A 94 5.48 -3.97 -4.22
C ALA A 94 6.37 -2.90 -3.58
N THR A 95 5.82 -2.06 -2.72
CA THR A 95 6.58 -1.07 -1.96
C THR A 95 7.42 -1.73 -0.89
N LEU A 96 6.83 -2.63 -0.10
CA LEU A 96 7.49 -3.30 1.02
C LEU A 96 8.59 -4.27 0.56
N HIS A 97 8.44 -4.92 -0.60
CA HIS A 97 9.47 -5.78 -1.19
C HIS A 97 10.71 -5.02 -1.69
N GLN A 98 10.71 -3.69 -1.71
CA GLN A 98 11.92 -2.91 -1.97
C GLN A 98 12.90 -2.92 -0.78
N PHE A 99 12.47 -3.40 0.38
CA PHE A 99 13.26 -3.48 1.60
C PHE A 99 13.67 -4.93 1.91
N PRO A 100 14.80 -5.13 2.59
CA PRO A 100 15.24 -6.49 2.94
C PRO A 100 14.31 -7.12 3.97
N GLY A 101 14.26 -8.45 3.98
CA GLY A 101 13.47 -9.22 4.94
C GLY A 101 12.36 -10.04 4.28
N ARG A 102 11.48 -10.60 5.09
CA ARG A 102 10.25 -11.27 4.68
C ARG A 102 9.05 -10.45 5.15
N LEU A 103 7.93 -10.58 4.49
CA LEU A 103 6.68 -9.97 4.92
C LEU A 103 5.85 -10.99 5.72
N LEU A 104 5.37 -10.55 6.88
CA LEU A 104 4.29 -11.20 7.61
C LEU A 104 3.05 -10.33 7.40
N VAL A 105 2.20 -10.74 6.48
CA VAL A 105 1.02 -9.97 6.07
C VAL A 105 -0.17 -10.45 6.88
N MET A 106 -0.74 -9.58 7.72
CA MET A 106 -2.04 -9.81 8.31
C MET A 106 -3.06 -8.95 7.55
N TRP A 107 -3.94 -9.61 6.79
CA TRP A 107 -4.96 -8.89 6.02
C TRP A 107 -6.36 -9.35 6.39
N GLN A 108 -7.15 -8.45 6.95
CA GLN A 108 -8.55 -8.69 7.26
C GLN A 108 -9.44 -8.11 6.17
N PRO A 109 -10.24 -8.92 5.47
CA PRO A 109 -11.21 -8.42 4.50
C PRO A 109 -12.22 -7.48 5.16
N HIS A 110 -12.51 -6.36 4.49
CA HIS A 110 -13.45 -5.36 5.00
C HIS A 110 -14.90 -5.74 4.65
N GLY A 111 -15.31 -6.92 5.12
CA GLY A 111 -16.63 -7.50 4.91
C GLY A 111 -16.67 -8.65 3.91
N TYR A 112 -17.79 -9.35 3.88
CA TYR A 112 -18.01 -10.53 3.03
C TYR A 112 -18.32 -10.17 1.56
N GLY A 113 -18.90 -9.00 1.31
CA GLY A 113 -19.23 -8.53 -0.03
C GLY A 113 -18.03 -8.44 -0.97
N PRO A 114 -16.94 -7.75 -0.55
CA PRO A 114 -15.70 -7.68 -1.34
C PRO A 114 -15.07 -9.06 -1.66
N ILE A 115 -15.12 -10.01 -0.73
CA ILE A 115 -14.65 -11.38 -0.99
C ILE A 115 -15.46 -11.99 -2.11
N ARG A 116 -16.79 -11.94 -2.03
CA ARG A 116 -17.67 -12.52 -3.07
C ARG A 116 -17.43 -11.93 -4.43
N GLN A 117 -17.18 -10.61 -4.52
CA GLN A 117 -17.00 -9.92 -5.78
C GLN A 117 -15.61 -10.10 -6.39
N MET A 118 -14.58 -10.17 -5.55
CA MET A 118 -13.17 -10.08 -5.98
C MET A 118 -12.32 -11.28 -5.52
N LYS A 119 -12.93 -12.41 -5.11
CA LYS A 119 -12.24 -13.58 -4.59
C LYS A 119 -11.07 -14.01 -5.48
N ASP A 120 -11.34 -14.23 -6.75
CA ASP A 120 -10.35 -14.72 -7.70
C ASP A 120 -9.23 -13.69 -7.92
N GLN A 121 -9.57 -12.41 -7.99
CA GLN A 121 -8.61 -11.32 -8.10
C GLN A 121 -7.69 -11.22 -6.86
N PHE A 122 -8.22 -11.45 -5.65
CA PHE A 122 -7.40 -11.52 -4.43
C PHE A 122 -6.45 -12.72 -4.48
N ILE A 123 -6.93 -13.91 -4.86
CA ILE A 123 -6.11 -15.11 -4.98
C ILE A 123 -4.99 -14.88 -6.00
N GLU A 124 -5.30 -14.42 -7.19
CA GLU A 124 -4.34 -14.14 -8.24
C GLU A 124 -3.30 -13.11 -7.81
N MET A 125 -3.72 -12.02 -7.17
CA MET A 125 -2.84 -10.97 -6.69
C MET A 125 -1.88 -11.50 -5.62
N PHE A 126 -2.38 -12.17 -4.58
CA PHE A 126 -1.51 -12.72 -3.54
C PHE A 126 -0.58 -13.82 -4.08
N ALA A 127 -1.07 -14.68 -4.98
CA ALA A 127 -0.25 -15.71 -5.62
C ALA A 127 0.90 -15.10 -6.45
N ARG A 128 0.64 -14.01 -7.14
CA ARG A 128 1.64 -13.30 -7.95
C ARG A 128 2.62 -12.51 -7.08
N ASP A 129 2.12 -11.76 -6.10
CA ASP A 129 2.88 -10.69 -5.45
C ASP A 129 3.55 -11.11 -4.14
N LEU A 130 3.12 -12.18 -3.46
CA LEU A 130 3.83 -12.71 -2.30
C LEU A 130 5.12 -13.41 -2.75
N ALA A 131 6.23 -13.11 -2.08
CA ALA A 131 7.46 -13.87 -2.25
C ALA A 131 7.35 -15.25 -1.56
N ALA A 132 8.23 -16.20 -1.93
CA ALA A 132 8.19 -17.57 -1.38
C ALA A 132 8.38 -17.63 0.16
N LYS A 133 9.06 -16.63 0.74
CA LYS A 133 9.33 -16.53 2.18
C LYS A 133 8.26 -15.78 2.97
N ASP A 134 7.31 -15.14 2.28
CA ASP A 134 6.26 -14.37 2.91
C ASP A 134 5.15 -15.25 3.47
N VAL A 135 4.44 -14.73 4.44
CA VAL A 135 3.31 -15.42 5.08
C VAL A 135 2.11 -14.51 5.09
N LEU A 136 0.97 -15.01 4.61
CA LEU A 136 -0.32 -14.34 4.67
C LEU A 136 -1.19 -14.95 5.77
N LEU A 137 -1.62 -14.14 6.72
CA LEU A 137 -2.58 -14.49 7.77
C LEU A 137 -3.86 -13.70 7.57
N MET A 138 -4.99 -14.38 7.58
CA MET A 138 -6.28 -13.77 7.27
C MET A 138 -7.28 -14.04 8.39
N PRO A 139 -7.51 -13.07 9.29
CA PRO A 139 -8.66 -13.10 10.17
C PRO A 139 -9.98 -13.14 9.38
N GLU A 140 -11.04 -13.63 10.01
CA GLU A 140 -12.38 -13.58 9.42
C GLU A 140 -12.76 -12.16 8.97
N PRO A 141 -13.55 -12.04 7.89
CA PRO A 141 -13.99 -10.74 7.40
C PRO A 141 -14.67 -9.92 8.48
N ALA A 142 -14.41 -8.63 8.52
CA ALA A 142 -15.06 -7.74 9.47
C ALA A 142 -16.58 -7.77 9.25
N TYR A 143 -17.34 -8.01 10.32
CA TYR A 143 -18.81 -8.06 10.29
C TYR A 143 -19.40 -6.84 10.99
N PHE A 144 -20.08 -6.03 10.25
CA PHE A 144 -20.67 -4.76 10.72
C PHE A 144 -22.18 -4.86 11.00
N GLY A 145 -22.73 -6.07 11.00
CA GLY A 145 -24.17 -6.29 11.21
C GLY A 145 -24.95 -6.44 9.89
N GLY A 146 -26.27 -6.66 10.01
CA GLY A 146 -27.20 -6.82 8.88
C GLY A 146 -27.30 -8.24 8.36
N THR A 147 -28.02 -8.41 7.25
CA THR A 147 -28.34 -9.69 6.59
C THR A 147 -27.33 -10.02 5.48
N VAL A 148 -26.03 -9.99 5.79
CA VAL A 148 -24.99 -10.33 4.82
C VAL A 148 -24.82 -11.86 4.76
N ASP A 149 -24.72 -12.39 3.54
CA ASP A 149 -24.35 -13.80 3.35
C ASP A 149 -22.88 -14.00 3.70
N ARG A 150 -22.59 -14.87 4.67
CA ARG A 150 -21.27 -15.17 5.21
C ARG A 150 -20.73 -16.53 4.76
N SER A 151 -21.26 -17.09 3.70
CA SER A 151 -20.87 -18.41 3.16
C SER A 151 -19.43 -18.45 2.64
N LEU A 152 -18.85 -17.29 2.26
CA LEU A 152 -17.48 -17.18 1.78
C LEU A 152 -16.66 -16.34 2.76
N GLY A 153 -15.85 -16.99 3.57
CA GLY A 153 -14.93 -16.37 4.53
C GLY A 153 -13.50 -16.19 4.00
N SER A 154 -12.59 -15.84 4.86
CA SER A 154 -11.16 -15.68 4.55
C SER A 154 -10.50 -16.98 4.12
N ASN A 155 -11.03 -18.13 4.56
CA ASN A 155 -10.53 -19.46 4.22
C ASN A 155 -10.45 -19.70 2.71
N VAL A 156 -11.45 -19.29 1.93
CA VAL A 156 -11.47 -19.50 0.46
C VAL A 156 -10.31 -18.83 -0.26
N ILE A 157 -9.90 -17.64 0.20
CA ILE A 157 -8.74 -16.94 -0.35
C ILE A 157 -7.45 -17.62 0.13
N ALA A 158 -7.33 -17.93 1.44
CA ALA A 158 -6.15 -18.57 2.00
C ALA A 158 -5.87 -19.93 1.34
N GLU A 159 -6.92 -20.74 1.12
CA GLU A 159 -6.83 -22.03 0.41
C GLU A 159 -6.37 -21.85 -1.04
N GLY A 160 -6.96 -20.87 -1.77
CA GLY A 160 -6.57 -20.60 -3.15
C GLY A 160 -5.11 -20.12 -3.27
N VAL A 161 -4.66 -19.26 -2.36
CA VAL A 161 -3.27 -18.78 -2.29
C VAL A 161 -2.32 -19.92 -1.95
N THR A 162 -2.71 -20.82 -1.04
CA THR A 162 -1.93 -22.02 -0.68
C THR A 162 -1.84 -22.99 -1.86
N ALA A 163 -2.93 -23.22 -2.58
CA ALA A 163 -2.95 -24.05 -3.78
C ALA A 163 -2.05 -23.49 -4.89
N ALA A 164 -1.82 -22.18 -4.91
CA ALA A 164 -0.86 -21.51 -5.80
C ALA A 164 0.60 -21.57 -5.30
N GLY A 165 0.90 -22.34 -4.23
CA GLY A 165 2.24 -22.57 -3.73
C GLY A 165 2.78 -21.48 -2.80
N LYS A 166 1.93 -20.64 -2.23
CA LYS A 166 2.31 -19.64 -1.22
C LYS A 166 1.91 -20.07 0.18
N THR A 167 2.47 -19.43 1.19
CA THR A 167 2.12 -19.72 2.59
C THR A 167 0.99 -18.79 3.03
N ALA A 168 -0.21 -19.32 3.23
CA ALA A 168 -1.37 -18.57 3.70
C ALA A 168 -2.20 -19.41 4.67
N ALA A 169 -2.82 -18.75 5.65
CA ALA A 169 -3.75 -19.35 6.60
C ALA A 169 -4.87 -18.38 6.97
N ALA A 170 -6.09 -18.89 7.07
CA ALA A 170 -7.19 -18.24 7.77
C ALA A 170 -7.06 -18.49 9.28
N LEU A 171 -7.44 -17.48 10.10
CA LEU A 171 -7.38 -17.53 11.57
C LEU A 171 -8.77 -17.67 12.16
#